data_de6360c0d653c953e26464dd6ac53481
#
_entry.id   de6360c0d653c953e26464dd6ac53481
#
_cell.length_a   1.000
_cell.length_b   1.000
_cell.length_c   1.000
_cell.angle_alpha   90.00
_cell.angle_beta   90.00
_cell.angle_gamma   90.00
#
_symmetry.space_group_name_H-M   'P 1'
#
loop_
_entity.id
_entity.type
_entity.pdbx_description
1 polymer ?
#
loop_
_entity_poly.entity_id
_entity_poly.type
_entity_poly.pdbx_seq_one_letter_code
_entity_poly.pdbx_strand_id
1 'polypeptide(L)'
;YSLRQSTQTGVASNPQTSLLEIKTVTALGRLEPSGEVIQISAPSSNQGVRLEELLVKEGDDIVQGQIMAILDSRDRAAAALKQAEERVNVTQANLNKVRAGAKTGEIEAQRATIARIEAERSNNIAAQAATVARLEAELKNAQVEYQRYQELYTEGAISASARDSKQLTFETAQRQLEEARAHLQRIKTANEEQIREAKATLDRIAEVRLVDVEVAAAEVREAQAAVATAQADLDLAYIKAPQAGQVLDILTRPGEAVSSDGIARIGQTSQMYAIAEIYESDIGKIQLGQRVNITSNAISGELEGAVDRIGLEVQRQEVINTDPAANIDAKVVEVRVRLDEDSSQQVEGLTNLLVKVAIALSSQPSVGED
;
A
#
# COMPACT_ATOMS: atom_id res chain seq x y z
N TYR A 1 -3.43 106.83 58.76
CA TYR A 1 -4.39 105.96 59.43
C TYR A 1 -5.20 105.11 58.48
N SER A 2 -4.83 104.09 58.12
CA SER A 2 -5.78 103.02 57.76
C SER A 2 -4.99 101.77 57.35
N LEU A 3 -5.22 100.75 58.06
CA LEU A 3 -4.80 99.37 57.80
C LEU A 3 -5.44 98.83 56.58
N ARG A 4 -4.65 98.30 55.67
CA ARG A 4 -5.12 97.42 54.58
C ARG A 4 -4.69 95.98 54.84
N GLN A 5 -5.70 95.15 55.07
CA GLN A 5 -5.55 93.74 55.10
C GLN A 5 -5.28 93.23 53.67
N SER A 6 -4.27 92.41 53.46
CA SER A 6 -3.99 91.66 52.24
C SER A 6 -4.58 90.26 52.33
N THR A 7 -5.56 89.98 51.48
CA THR A 7 -6.12 88.65 51.26
C THR A 7 -5.16 87.83 50.42
N GLN A 8 -4.71 86.72 50.98
CA GLN A 8 -4.00 85.68 50.24
C GLN A 8 -5.01 84.87 49.45
N THR A 9 -4.88 84.85 48.12
CA THR A 9 -5.55 83.93 47.19
C THR A 9 -4.72 82.68 47.09
N GLY A 10 -5.33 81.55 47.49
CA GLY A 10 -4.78 80.21 47.34
C GLY A 10 -4.68 79.86 45.90
N VAL A 11 -3.47 79.44 45.48
CA VAL A 11 -3.21 78.84 44.17
C VAL A 11 -3.61 77.39 44.25
N ALA A 12 -4.66 76.99 43.47
CA ALA A 12 -5.03 75.57 43.26
C ALA A 12 -3.92 74.89 42.49
N SER A 13 -3.30 73.92 43.11
CA SER A 13 -2.36 72.99 42.44
C SER A 13 -3.10 72.09 41.51
N ASN A 14 -2.86 72.24 40.22
CA ASN A 14 -3.32 71.34 39.15
C ASN A 14 -2.63 69.96 39.29
N PRO A 15 -3.33 68.82 39.32
CA PRO A 15 -2.65 67.50 39.28
C PRO A 15 -2.00 67.34 37.95
N GLN A 16 -0.69 67.37 37.87
CA GLN A 16 0.08 66.93 36.75
C GLN A 16 -0.18 65.42 36.60
N THR A 17 -0.98 65.03 35.57
CA THR A 17 -1.03 63.68 35.10
C THR A 17 0.36 63.38 34.56
N SER A 18 1.17 62.65 35.30
CA SER A 18 2.42 62.12 34.81
C SER A 18 2.06 61.07 33.76
N LEU A 19 2.25 61.39 32.48
CA LEU A 19 2.33 60.43 31.43
C LEU A 19 3.43 59.45 31.80
N LEU A 20 3.06 58.21 32.13
CA LEU A 20 3.99 57.12 32.31
C LEU A 20 4.78 56.97 30.99
N GLU A 21 6.04 57.33 31.00
CA GLU A 21 6.95 57.15 29.88
C GLU A 21 7.14 55.66 29.68
N ILE A 22 6.41 55.08 28.71
CA ILE A 22 6.51 53.65 28.38
C ILE A 22 7.88 53.46 27.73
N LYS A 23 8.82 52.89 28.48
CA LYS A 23 10.12 52.50 27.92
C LYS A 23 9.88 51.34 26.97
N THR A 24 10.27 51.47 25.72
CA THR A 24 10.16 50.45 24.70
C THR A 24 11.53 50.03 24.20
N VAL A 25 11.68 48.71 23.89
CA VAL A 25 12.78 48.19 23.08
C VAL A 25 12.30 48.12 21.64
N THR A 26 13.03 48.79 20.75
CA THR A 26 12.67 48.79 19.31
C THR A 26 13.66 47.95 18.53
N ALA A 27 13.14 47.12 17.63
CA ALA A 27 13.93 46.26 16.77
C ALA A 27 13.35 46.22 15.34
N LEU A 28 14.16 45.82 14.41
CA LEU A 28 13.70 45.41 13.07
C LEU A 28 13.27 43.95 13.10
N GLY A 29 12.35 43.63 12.22
CA GLY A 29 11.87 42.28 12.09
C GLY A 29 11.21 42.05 10.73
N ARG A 30 10.71 40.82 10.54
CA ARG A 30 9.95 40.41 9.38
C ARG A 30 8.68 39.69 9.81
N LEU A 31 7.65 39.75 8.97
CA LEU A 31 6.43 38.94 9.16
C LEU A 31 6.63 37.54 8.62
N GLU A 32 6.17 36.54 9.36
CA GLU A 32 6.16 35.13 8.96
C GLU A 32 4.82 34.49 9.35
N PRO A 33 4.32 33.48 8.57
CA PRO A 33 3.14 32.73 8.93
C PRO A 33 3.41 31.80 10.13
N SER A 34 2.36 31.27 10.70
CA SER A 34 2.46 30.25 11.74
C SER A 34 3.14 28.99 11.20
N GLY A 35 4.18 28.52 11.85
CA GLY A 35 4.98 27.41 11.35
C GLY A 35 5.99 27.82 10.28
N GLU A 36 6.66 26.83 9.72
CA GLU A 36 7.61 27.04 8.62
C GLU A 36 6.86 27.11 7.28
N VAL A 37 7.38 27.95 6.38
CA VAL A 37 6.94 27.93 4.97
C VAL A 37 7.43 26.63 4.34
N ILE A 38 6.49 25.79 3.90
CA ILE A 38 6.79 24.51 3.28
C ILE A 38 6.95 24.69 1.78
N GLN A 39 8.08 24.25 1.27
CA GLN A 39 8.35 24.16 -0.15
C GLN A 39 7.83 22.81 -0.68
N ILE A 40 6.87 22.86 -1.58
CA ILE A 40 6.29 21.71 -2.25
C ILE A 40 7.16 21.34 -3.42
N SER A 41 7.73 20.16 -3.41
CA SER A 41 8.62 19.63 -4.45
C SER A 41 8.08 18.34 -5.06
N ALA A 42 8.52 18.01 -6.26
CA ALA A 42 8.27 16.68 -6.83
C ALA A 42 9.07 15.62 -6.05
N PRO A 43 8.55 14.38 -5.92
CA PRO A 43 9.30 13.27 -5.35
C PRO A 43 10.64 13.07 -6.07
N SER A 44 11.68 12.65 -5.34
CA SER A 44 13.03 12.47 -5.88
C SER A 44 13.12 11.45 -7.03
N SER A 45 12.19 10.48 -7.07
CA SER A 45 12.03 9.54 -8.18
C SER A 45 11.60 10.20 -9.50
N ASN A 46 11.08 11.43 -9.42
CA ASN A 46 10.53 12.18 -10.55
C ASN A 46 11.41 13.38 -10.93
N GLN A 47 12.72 13.32 -10.71
CA GLN A 47 13.64 14.39 -11.14
C GLN A 47 13.61 14.55 -12.67
N GLY A 48 13.44 15.81 -13.12
CA GLY A 48 13.35 16.15 -14.54
C GLY A 48 11.97 15.93 -15.17
N VAL A 49 10.95 15.53 -14.38
CA VAL A 49 9.56 15.47 -14.81
C VAL A 49 9.01 16.89 -14.96
N ARG A 50 8.12 17.07 -15.93
CA ARG A 50 7.48 18.36 -16.16
C ARG A 50 6.17 18.46 -15.41
N LEU A 51 5.83 19.67 -15.02
CA LEU A 51 4.51 20.01 -14.52
C LEU A 51 3.53 19.99 -15.70
N GLU A 52 2.55 19.07 -15.67
CA GLU A 52 1.49 19.01 -16.69
C GLU A 52 0.40 20.04 -16.42
N GLU A 53 -0.11 20.04 -15.20
CA GLU A 53 -1.22 20.90 -14.79
C GLU A 53 -1.01 21.43 -13.38
N LEU A 54 -1.36 22.68 -13.14
CA LEU A 54 -1.38 23.32 -11.85
C LEU A 54 -2.83 23.66 -11.48
N LEU A 55 -3.31 23.11 -10.37
CA LEU A 55 -4.71 23.20 -9.94
C LEU A 55 -4.96 24.29 -8.89
N VAL A 56 -3.91 25.01 -8.49
CA VAL A 56 -3.97 26.07 -7.47
C VAL A 56 -3.30 27.35 -8.00
N LYS A 57 -3.65 28.48 -7.39
CA LYS A 57 -3.09 29.80 -7.69
C LYS A 57 -2.50 30.40 -6.42
N GLU A 58 -1.64 31.41 -6.60
CA GLU A 58 -1.17 32.24 -5.48
C GLU A 58 -2.37 32.87 -4.74
N GLY A 59 -2.36 32.77 -3.43
CA GLY A 59 -3.41 33.25 -2.55
C GLY A 59 -4.53 32.25 -2.27
N ASP A 60 -4.58 31.08 -2.96
CA ASP A 60 -5.61 30.08 -2.71
C ASP A 60 -5.42 29.40 -1.33
N ASP A 61 -6.52 29.20 -0.63
CA ASP A 61 -6.56 28.36 0.56
C ASP A 61 -6.62 26.90 0.18
N ILE A 62 -5.79 26.07 0.84
CA ILE A 62 -5.66 24.65 0.57
C ILE A 62 -5.90 23.83 1.83
N VAL A 63 -6.45 22.63 1.67
CA VAL A 63 -6.61 21.66 2.76
C VAL A 63 -5.60 20.53 2.62
N GLN A 64 -5.27 19.87 3.73
CA GLN A 64 -4.36 18.72 3.73
C GLN A 64 -4.86 17.63 2.78
N GLY A 65 -3.95 17.11 1.94
CA GLY A 65 -4.24 16.06 0.96
C GLY A 65 -4.87 16.56 -0.36
N GLN A 66 -5.16 17.85 -0.48
CA GLN A 66 -5.65 18.44 -1.73
C GLN A 66 -4.59 18.32 -2.82
N ILE A 67 -5.00 17.91 -4.03
CA ILE A 67 -4.12 17.84 -5.19
C ILE A 67 -3.85 19.29 -5.67
N MET A 68 -2.60 19.66 -5.68
CA MET A 68 -2.13 20.99 -6.10
C MET A 68 -1.63 21.00 -7.54
N ALA A 69 -1.00 19.89 -7.96
CA ALA A 69 -0.39 19.81 -9.28
C ALA A 69 -0.38 18.37 -9.80
N ILE A 70 -0.31 18.21 -11.11
CA ILE A 70 -0.22 16.93 -11.82
C ILE A 70 1.05 16.94 -12.67
N LEU A 71 1.82 15.85 -12.59
CA LEU A 71 3.05 15.66 -13.35
C LEU A 71 2.77 14.93 -14.67
N ASP A 72 3.60 15.17 -15.70
CA ASP A 72 3.50 14.53 -17.03
C ASP A 72 3.76 13.01 -16.99
N SER A 73 4.24 12.48 -15.87
CA SER A 73 4.40 11.04 -15.62
C SER A 73 3.07 10.31 -15.38
N ARG A 74 1.97 11.03 -15.10
CA ARG A 74 0.64 10.49 -14.74
C ARG A 74 0.13 9.46 -15.74
N ASP A 75 0.11 9.81 -17.02
CA ASP A 75 -0.48 8.93 -18.05
C ASP A 75 0.34 7.64 -18.23
N ARG A 76 1.66 7.74 -18.13
CA ARG A 76 2.55 6.59 -18.16
C ARG A 76 2.35 5.69 -16.93
N ALA A 77 2.23 6.28 -15.74
CA ALA A 77 1.97 5.55 -14.50
C ALA A 77 0.58 4.90 -14.51
N ALA A 78 -0.44 5.60 -15.03
CA ALA A 78 -1.79 5.05 -15.19
C ALA A 78 -1.82 3.86 -16.17
N ALA A 79 -1.08 3.94 -17.27
CA ALA A 79 -0.94 2.83 -18.21
C ALA A 79 -0.21 1.63 -17.57
N ALA A 80 0.83 1.86 -16.76
CA ALA A 80 1.53 0.82 -16.02
C ALA A 80 0.62 0.14 -14.98
N LEU A 81 -0.18 0.91 -14.26
CA LEU A 81 -1.18 0.37 -13.32
C LEU A 81 -2.17 -0.54 -14.06
N LYS A 82 -2.75 -0.08 -15.16
CA LYS A 82 -3.66 -0.89 -15.97
C LYS A 82 -3.01 -2.18 -16.48
N GLN A 83 -1.76 -2.12 -16.90
CA GLN A 83 -1.02 -3.32 -17.32
C GLN A 83 -0.84 -4.30 -16.15
N ALA A 84 -0.54 -3.82 -14.94
CA ALA A 84 -0.41 -4.65 -13.75
C ALA A 84 -1.76 -5.29 -13.37
N GLU A 85 -2.87 -4.57 -13.45
CA GLU A 85 -4.23 -5.09 -13.23
C GLU A 85 -4.59 -6.22 -14.21
N GLU A 86 -4.29 -6.04 -15.50
CA GLU A 86 -4.50 -7.08 -16.50
C GLU A 86 -3.62 -8.31 -16.24
N ARG A 87 -2.42 -8.14 -15.69
CA ARG A 87 -1.59 -9.26 -15.26
C ARG A 87 -2.23 -10.07 -14.14
N VAL A 88 -2.89 -9.41 -13.16
CA VAL A 88 -3.68 -10.11 -12.12
C VAL A 88 -4.79 -10.93 -12.75
N ASN A 89 -5.54 -10.40 -13.73
CA ASN A 89 -6.60 -11.11 -14.41
C ASN A 89 -6.07 -12.39 -15.10
N VAL A 90 -4.91 -12.31 -15.76
CA VAL A 90 -4.27 -13.45 -16.42
C VAL A 90 -3.84 -14.51 -15.42
N THR A 91 -3.16 -14.12 -14.33
CA THR A 91 -2.70 -15.07 -13.30
C THR A 91 -3.88 -15.69 -12.56
N GLN A 92 -4.94 -14.93 -12.29
CA GLN A 92 -6.17 -15.43 -11.69
C GLN A 92 -6.88 -16.46 -12.60
N ALA A 93 -6.93 -16.21 -13.90
CA ALA A 93 -7.47 -17.18 -14.87
C ALA A 93 -6.62 -18.46 -14.89
N ASN A 94 -5.29 -18.36 -14.80
CA ASN A 94 -4.40 -19.51 -14.69
C ASN A 94 -4.65 -20.31 -13.40
N LEU A 95 -4.78 -19.64 -12.25
CA LEU A 95 -5.13 -20.29 -10.97
C LEU A 95 -6.46 -21.05 -11.09
N ASN A 96 -7.48 -20.43 -11.69
CA ASN A 96 -8.77 -21.07 -11.90
C ASN A 96 -8.65 -22.30 -12.81
N LYS A 97 -7.83 -22.23 -13.87
CA LYS A 97 -7.54 -23.36 -14.76
C LYS A 97 -6.86 -24.51 -14.00
N VAL A 98 -5.85 -24.21 -13.16
CA VAL A 98 -5.16 -25.22 -12.34
C VAL A 98 -6.13 -25.85 -11.34
N ARG A 99 -6.99 -25.07 -10.67
CA ARG A 99 -8.02 -25.57 -9.74
C ARG A 99 -9.08 -26.44 -10.42
N ALA A 100 -9.44 -26.11 -11.63
CA ALA A 100 -10.40 -26.89 -12.40
C ALA A 100 -9.86 -28.27 -12.80
N GLY A 101 -8.53 -28.47 -12.79
CA GLY A 101 -7.87 -29.72 -13.15
C GLY A 101 -7.97 -30.06 -14.66
N ALA A 102 -8.01 -31.36 -14.97
CA ALA A 102 -8.13 -31.84 -16.35
C ALA A 102 -9.47 -31.44 -16.97
N LYS A 103 -9.48 -31.33 -18.31
CA LYS A 103 -10.72 -31.09 -19.05
C LYS A 103 -11.67 -32.25 -18.85
N THR A 104 -12.94 -31.95 -18.63
CA THR A 104 -14.01 -32.95 -18.44
C THR A 104 -14.00 -34.01 -19.54
N GLY A 105 -13.76 -33.62 -20.79
CA GLY A 105 -13.68 -34.54 -21.90
C GLY A 105 -12.52 -35.56 -21.82
N GLU A 106 -11.38 -35.19 -21.21
CA GLU A 106 -10.25 -36.13 -21.01
C GLU A 106 -10.60 -37.17 -19.94
N ILE A 107 -11.25 -36.75 -18.87
CA ILE A 107 -11.75 -37.63 -17.80
C ILE A 107 -12.81 -38.60 -18.37
N GLU A 108 -13.75 -38.11 -19.16
CA GLU A 108 -14.80 -38.94 -19.79
C GLU A 108 -14.22 -39.92 -20.81
N ALA A 109 -13.27 -39.52 -21.63
CA ALA A 109 -12.58 -40.41 -22.56
C ALA A 109 -11.87 -41.55 -21.82
N GLN A 110 -11.20 -41.25 -20.70
CA GLN A 110 -10.55 -42.30 -19.90
C GLN A 110 -11.57 -43.22 -19.22
N ARG A 111 -12.70 -42.69 -18.73
CA ARG A 111 -13.80 -43.49 -18.19
C ARG A 111 -14.40 -44.43 -19.24
N ALA A 112 -14.60 -43.94 -20.47
CA ALA A 112 -15.07 -44.77 -21.58
C ALA A 112 -14.07 -45.89 -21.94
N THR A 113 -12.75 -45.59 -21.84
CA THR A 113 -11.71 -46.60 -22.02
C THR A 113 -11.79 -47.70 -20.96
N ILE A 114 -11.96 -47.33 -19.68
CA ILE A 114 -12.15 -48.30 -18.58
C ILE A 114 -13.39 -49.17 -18.85
N ALA A 115 -14.53 -48.55 -19.16
CA ALA A 115 -15.77 -49.25 -19.42
C ALA A 115 -15.64 -50.27 -20.60
N ARG A 116 -14.91 -49.91 -21.66
CA ARG A 116 -14.61 -50.80 -22.77
C ARG A 116 -13.79 -52.02 -22.30
N ILE A 117 -12.72 -51.83 -21.55
CA ILE A 117 -11.87 -52.91 -21.01
C ILE A 117 -12.70 -53.82 -20.09
N GLU A 118 -13.55 -53.26 -19.23
CA GLU A 118 -14.44 -54.04 -18.33
C GLU A 118 -15.46 -54.87 -19.13
N ALA A 119 -16.03 -54.33 -20.20
CA ALA A 119 -16.93 -55.08 -21.07
C ALA A 119 -16.21 -56.23 -21.84
N GLU A 120 -15.01 -55.92 -22.38
CA GLU A 120 -14.16 -56.97 -23.03
C GLU A 120 -13.78 -58.07 -22.05
N ARG A 121 -13.41 -57.70 -20.78
CA ARG A 121 -13.13 -58.65 -19.73
C ARG A 121 -14.34 -59.57 -19.46
N SER A 122 -15.51 -59.00 -19.26
CA SER A 122 -16.74 -59.73 -19.01
C SER A 122 -17.03 -60.75 -20.10
N ASN A 123 -16.95 -60.32 -21.38
CA ASN A 123 -17.19 -61.16 -22.52
C ASN A 123 -16.16 -62.31 -22.64
N ASN A 124 -14.86 -62.02 -22.47
CA ASN A 124 -13.81 -63.00 -22.54
C ASN A 124 -13.92 -64.06 -21.42
N ILE A 125 -14.22 -63.60 -20.18
CA ILE A 125 -14.45 -64.49 -19.04
C ILE A 125 -15.68 -65.37 -19.31
N ALA A 126 -16.80 -64.86 -19.82
CA ALA A 126 -17.99 -65.58 -20.08
C ALA A 126 -17.74 -66.66 -21.18
N ALA A 127 -17.06 -66.28 -22.25
CA ALA A 127 -16.72 -67.24 -23.34
C ALA A 127 -15.81 -68.38 -22.85
N GLN A 128 -14.76 -68.02 -22.04
CA GLN A 128 -13.88 -69.08 -21.54
C GLN A 128 -14.54 -69.91 -20.44
N ALA A 129 -15.43 -69.35 -19.62
CA ALA A 129 -16.21 -70.11 -18.63
C ALA A 129 -17.15 -71.11 -19.31
N ALA A 130 -17.78 -70.74 -20.44
CA ALA A 130 -18.58 -71.70 -21.26
C ALA A 130 -17.70 -72.83 -21.76
N THR A 131 -16.46 -72.56 -22.21
CA THR A 131 -15.50 -73.57 -22.59
C THR A 131 -15.14 -74.51 -21.44
N VAL A 132 -14.89 -74.01 -20.27
CA VAL A 132 -14.63 -74.80 -19.05
C VAL A 132 -15.85 -75.70 -18.74
N ALA A 133 -17.07 -75.12 -18.75
CA ALA A 133 -18.29 -75.90 -18.49
C ALA A 133 -18.49 -77.05 -19.47
N ARG A 134 -18.22 -76.82 -20.78
CA ARG A 134 -18.26 -77.87 -21.77
C ARG A 134 -17.26 -79.00 -21.46
N LEU A 135 -16.00 -78.65 -21.17
CA LEU A 135 -14.95 -79.65 -20.86
C LEU A 135 -15.20 -80.37 -19.54
N GLU A 136 -15.85 -79.72 -18.54
CA GLU A 136 -16.32 -80.37 -17.32
C GLU A 136 -17.38 -81.45 -17.63
N ALA A 137 -18.31 -81.21 -18.53
CA ALA A 137 -19.29 -82.20 -19.00
C ALA A 137 -18.64 -83.36 -19.76
N GLU A 138 -17.68 -83.07 -20.64
CA GLU A 138 -16.90 -84.06 -21.39
C GLU A 138 -16.07 -84.94 -20.44
N LEU A 139 -15.37 -84.34 -19.43
CA LEU A 139 -14.64 -85.09 -18.39
C LEU A 139 -15.58 -86.04 -17.64
N LYS A 140 -16.73 -85.50 -17.18
CA LYS A 140 -17.73 -86.30 -16.47
C LYS A 140 -18.18 -87.50 -17.26
N ASN A 141 -18.45 -87.32 -18.55
CA ASN A 141 -18.84 -88.47 -19.44
C ASN A 141 -17.69 -89.47 -19.60
N ALA A 142 -16.45 -88.97 -19.82
CA ALA A 142 -15.28 -89.84 -19.95
C ALA A 142 -14.99 -90.60 -18.67
N GLN A 143 -15.22 -89.98 -17.52
CA GLN A 143 -15.07 -90.62 -16.21
C GLN A 143 -16.09 -91.77 -16.00
N VAL A 144 -17.37 -91.51 -16.32
CA VAL A 144 -18.40 -92.51 -16.18
C VAL A 144 -18.15 -93.71 -17.14
N GLU A 145 -17.71 -93.43 -18.37
CA GLU A 145 -17.36 -94.50 -19.33
C GLU A 145 -16.14 -95.27 -18.85
N TYR A 146 -15.08 -94.65 -18.39
CA TYR A 146 -13.90 -95.34 -17.88
C TYR A 146 -14.26 -96.21 -16.65
N GLN A 147 -15.06 -95.70 -15.72
CA GLN A 147 -15.55 -96.52 -14.58
C GLN A 147 -16.31 -97.78 -15.02
N ARG A 148 -17.23 -97.61 -15.96
CA ARG A 148 -18.01 -98.74 -16.54
C ARG A 148 -17.08 -99.77 -17.21
N TYR A 149 -16.11 -99.31 -18.00
CA TYR A 149 -15.19 -100.22 -18.69
C TYR A 149 -14.22 -100.88 -17.69
N GLN A 150 -13.85 -100.20 -16.61
CA GLN A 150 -13.06 -100.76 -15.52
C GLN A 150 -13.82 -101.90 -14.81
N GLU A 151 -15.12 -101.75 -14.56
CA GLU A 151 -15.98 -102.82 -13.98
C GLU A 151 -16.09 -104.02 -14.94
N LEU A 152 -16.40 -103.78 -16.19
CA LEU A 152 -16.51 -104.85 -17.22
C LEU A 152 -15.16 -105.59 -17.39
N TYR A 153 -14.04 -104.96 -17.29
CA TYR A 153 -12.72 -105.54 -17.33
C TYR A 153 -12.49 -106.49 -16.10
N THR A 154 -12.88 -106.01 -14.90
CA THR A 154 -12.77 -106.83 -13.66
C THR A 154 -13.68 -108.11 -13.76
N GLU A 155 -14.81 -108.05 -14.45
CA GLU A 155 -15.69 -109.14 -14.72
C GLU A 155 -15.21 -110.05 -15.84
N GLY A 156 -14.10 -109.65 -16.52
CA GLY A 156 -13.58 -110.46 -17.66
C GLY A 156 -14.33 -110.24 -18.97
N ALA A 157 -15.28 -109.34 -19.11
CA ALA A 157 -16.15 -109.11 -20.26
C ALA A 157 -15.50 -108.34 -21.41
N ILE A 158 -14.39 -107.65 -21.17
CA ILE A 158 -13.66 -106.84 -22.18
C ILE A 158 -12.14 -107.02 -22.10
N SER A 159 -11.41 -106.60 -23.16
CA SER A 159 -9.94 -106.61 -23.16
C SER A 159 -9.30 -105.47 -22.39
N ALA A 160 -8.05 -105.67 -21.92
CA ALA A 160 -7.26 -104.59 -21.27
C ALA A 160 -7.10 -103.37 -22.19
N SER A 161 -6.89 -103.61 -23.52
CA SER A 161 -6.75 -102.50 -24.49
C SER A 161 -8.02 -101.65 -24.63
N ALA A 162 -9.21 -102.20 -24.45
CA ALA A 162 -10.45 -101.46 -24.46
C ALA A 162 -10.58 -100.55 -23.19
N ARG A 163 -10.21 -101.09 -22.03
CA ARG A 163 -10.17 -100.31 -20.80
C ARG A 163 -9.12 -99.19 -20.87
N ASP A 164 -7.91 -99.50 -21.33
CA ASP A 164 -6.79 -98.55 -21.44
C ASP A 164 -7.13 -97.41 -22.44
N SER A 165 -7.87 -97.69 -23.51
CA SER A 165 -8.37 -96.63 -24.41
C SER A 165 -9.31 -95.65 -23.70
N LYS A 166 -10.20 -96.14 -22.81
CA LYS A 166 -11.10 -95.28 -22.05
C LYS A 166 -10.39 -94.53 -20.91
N GLN A 167 -9.38 -95.14 -20.32
CA GLN A 167 -8.49 -94.48 -19.38
C GLN A 167 -7.76 -93.29 -20.04
N LEU A 168 -7.18 -93.52 -21.23
CA LEU A 168 -6.50 -92.42 -21.96
C LEU A 168 -7.48 -91.27 -22.29
N THR A 169 -8.74 -91.65 -22.75
CA THR A 169 -9.77 -90.65 -23.00
C THR A 169 -10.10 -89.82 -21.75
N PHE A 170 -10.23 -90.46 -20.60
CA PHE A 170 -10.48 -89.76 -19.32
C PHE A 170 -9.29 -88.89 -18.95
N GLU A 171 -8.06 -89.35 -18.99
CA GLU A 171 -6.83 -88.58 -18.70
C GLU A 171 -6.66 -87.37 -19.62
N THR A 172 -6.98 -87.57 -20.92
CA THR A 172 -6.95 -86.49 -21.93
C THR A 172 -7.98 -85.41 -21.62
N ALA A 173 -9.23 -85.80 -21.32
CA ALA A 173 -10.28 -84.84 -20.93
C ALA A 173 -9.89 -84.09 -19.62
N GLN A 174 -9.26 -84.75 -18.66
CA GLN A 174 -8.78 -84.13 -17.46
C GLN A 174 -7.73 -83.01 -17.75
N ARG A 175 -6.75 -83.33 -18.61
CA ARG A 175 -5.71 -82.38 -19.00
C ARG A 175 -6.26 -81.16 -19.76
N GLN A 176 -7.20 -81.41 -20.68
CA GLN A 176 -7.88 -80.34 -21.40
C GLN A 176 -8.65 -79.40 -20.50
N LEU A 177 -9.32 -79.92 -19.46
CA LEU A 177 -10.01 -79.08 -18.47
C LEU A 177 -9.03 -78.28 -17.64
N GLU A 178 -7.90 -78.87 -17.14
CA GLU A 178 -6.88 -78.18 -16.42
C GLU A 178 -6.28 -77.00 -17.21
N GLU A 179 -5.99 -77.21 -18.50
CA GLU A 179 -5.53 -76.19 -19.44
C GLU A 179 -6.56 -75.06 -19.61
N ALA A 180 -7.83 -75.38 -19.82
CA ALA A 180 -8.88 -74.36 -19.95
C ALA A 180 -9.09 -73.52 -18.66
N ARG A 181 -9.00 -74.18 -17.52
CA ARG A 181 -9.05 -73.45 -16.18
C ARG A 181 -7.87 -72.56 -16.03
N ALA A 182 -6.64 -72.98 -16.34
CA ALA A 182 -5.47 -72.17 -16.29
C ALA A 182 -5.57 -70.98 -17.27
N HIS A 183 -6.15 -71.18 -18.43
CA HIS A 183 -6.40 -70.10 -19.39
C HIS A 183 -7.45 -69.10 -18.86
N LEU A 184 -8.54 -69.54 -18.24
CA LEU A 184 -9.54 -68.71 -17.61
C LEU A 184 -8.88 -67.84 -16.50
N GLN A 185 -8.01 -68.43 -15.68
CA GLN A 185 -7.30 -67.71 -14.63
C GLN A 185 -6.37 -66.63 -15.19
N ARG A 186 -5.62 -66.93 -16.27
CA ARG A 186 -4.77 -65.93 -16.96
C ARG A 186 -5.59 -64.74 -17.49
N ILE A 187 -6.75 -65.01 -18.15
CA ILE A 187 -7.66 -63.96 -18.62
C ILE A 187 -8.12 -63.08 -17.47
N LYS A 188 -8.50 -63.63 -16.33
CA LYS A 188 -8.93 -62.86 -15.15
C LYS A 188 -7.81 -61.96 -14.66
N THR A 189 -6.61 -62.47 -14.47
CA THR A 189 -5.47 -61.73 -13.93
C THR A 189 -4.99 -60.61 -14.89
N ALA A 190 -4.81 -60.94 -16.18
CA ALA A 190 -4.35 -59.97 -17.17
C ALA A 190 -5.34 -58.80 -17.32
N ASN A 191 -6.63 -59.07 -17.35
CA ASN A 191 -7.64 -58.03 -17.43
C ASN A 191 -7.75 -57.18 -16.16
N GLU A 192 -7.47 -57.75 -14.96
CA GLU A 192 -7.40 -56.99 -13.71
C GLU A 192 -6.26 -56.01 -13.72
N GLU A 193 -5.09 -56.39 -14.21
CA GLU A 193 -3.94 -55.49 -14.33
C GLU A 193 -4.21 -54.35 -15.30
N GLN A 194 -4.82 -54.61 -16.48
CA GLN A 194 -5.20 -53.59 -17.46
C GLN A 194 -6.19 -52.57 -16.87
N ILE A 195 -7.21 -53.05 -16.13
CA ILE A 195 -8.16 -52.16 -15.46
C ILE A 195 -7.47 -51.31 -14.38
N ARG A 196 -6.56 -51.90 -13.60
CA ARG A 196 -5.79 -51.17 -12.58
C ARG A 196 -4.94 -50.09 -13.20
N GLU A 197 -4.24 -50.36 -14.31
CA GLU A 197 -3.43 -49.39 -15.04
C GLU A 197 -4.31 -48.26 -15.61
N ALA A 198 -5.46 -48.60 -16.19
CA ALA A 198 -6.38 -47.61 -16.75
C ALA A 198 -7.00 -46.71 -15.63
N LYS A 199 -7.28 -47.25 -14.44
CA LYS A 199 -7.77 -46.50 -13.28
C LYS A 199 -6.67 -45.61 -12.71
N ALA A 200 -5.44 -46.10 -12.55
CA ALA A 200 -4.30 -45.27 -12.13
C ALA A 200 -4.05 -44.10 -13.10
N THR A 201 -4.28 -44.34 -14.40
CA THR A 201 -4.20 -43.25 -15.39
C THR A 201 -5.31 -42.20 -15.19
N LEU A 202 -6.54 -42.64 -14.89
CA LEU A 202 -7.66 -41.75 -14.59
C LEU A 202 -7.36 -40.93 -13.36
N ASP A 203 -6.88 -41.53 -12.28
CA ASP A 203 -6.52 -40.84 -11.03
C ASP A 203 -5.44 -39.79 -11.30
N ARG A 204 -4.39 -40.12 -12.04
CA ARG A 204 -3.33 -39.17 -12.41
C ARG A 204 -3.85 -38.00 -13.26
N ILE A 205 -4.79 -38.24 -14.18
CA ILE A 205 -5.40 -37.20 -15.01
C ILE A 205 -6.31 -36.30 -14.14
N ALA A 206 -7.08 -36.89 -13.23
CA ALA A 206 -8.05 -36.18 -12.40
C ALA A 206 -7.40 -35.45 -11.21
N GLU A 207 -6.15 -35.79 -10.89
CA GLU A 207 -5.45 -35.22 -9.73
C GLU A 207 -5.14 -33.75 -9.92
N VAL A 208 -5.69 -32.89 -9.02
CA VAL A 208 -5.28 -31.50 -8.85
C VAL A 208 -4.27 -31.46 -7.71
N ARG A 209 -2.99 -31.28 -8.05
CA ARG A 209 -1.95 -31.24 -7.03
C ARG A 209 -2.03 -29.92 -6.25
N LEU A 210 -2.11 -30.01 -4.93
CA LEU A 210 -2.14 -28.84 -4.03
C LEU A 210 -0.97 -27.90 -4.25
N VAL A 211 0.21 -28.44 -4.55
CA VAL A 211 1.42 -27.67 -4.84
C VAL A 211 1.25 -26.79 -6.09
N ASP A 212 0.65 -27.30 -7.16
CA ASP A 212 0.42 -26.53 -8.38
C ASP A 212 -0.58 -25.38 -8.14
N VAL A 213 -1.60 -25.62 -7.31
CA VAL A 213 -2.56 -24.60 -6.88
C VAL A 213 -1.86 -23.52 -6.03
N GLU A 214 -0.95 -23.94 -5.15
CA GLU A 214 -0.19 -23.02 -4.29
C GLU A 214 0.77 -22.16 -5.10
N VAL A 215 1.47 -22.73 -6.07
CA VAL A 215 2.34 -21.98 -7.00
C VAL A 215 1.52 -20.97 -7.79
N ALA A 216 0.41 -21.37 -8.42
CA ALA A 216 -0.45 -20.46 -9.16
C ALA A 216 -1.06 -19.35 -8.26
N ALA A 217 -1.38 -19.68 -7.00
CA ALA A 217 -1.84 -18.69 -6.03
C ALA A 217 -0.71 -17.71 -5.61
N ALA A 218 0.54 -18.16 -5.57
CA ALA A 218 1.69 -17.28 -5.34
C ALA A 218 1.91 -16.30 -6.50
N GLU A 219 1.75 -16.76 -7.75
CA GLU A 219 1.80 -15.89 -8.94
C GLU A 219 0.72 -14.79 -8.90
N VAL A 220 -0.49 -15.10 -8.42
CA VAL A 220 -1.54 -14.09 -8.22
C VAL A 220 -1.12 -13.06 -7.18
N ARG A 221 -0.55 -13.49 -6.05
CA ARG A 221 -0.07 -12.55 -5.01
C ARG A 221 1.07 -11.67 -5.52
N GLU A 222 1.99 -12.19 -6.30
CA GLU A 222 3.05 -11.42 -6.95
C GLU A 222 2.47 -10.35 -7.88
N ALA A 223 1.52 -10.73 -8.74
CA ALA A 223 0.85 -9.77 -9.63
C ALA A 223 0.07 -8.69 -8.85
N GLN A 224 -0.57 -9.04 -7.72
CA GLN A 224 -1.23 -8.08 -6.84
C GLN A 224 -0.23 -7.10 -6.19
N ALA A 225 0.95 -7.57 -5.79
CA ALA A 225 2.01 -6.71 -5.29
C ALA A 225 2.51 -5.72 -6.36
N ALA A 226 2.60 -6.16 -7.62
CA ALA A 226 2.94 -5.30 -8.75
C ALA A 226 1.87 -4.20 -8.98
N VAL A 227 0.57 -4.50 -8.79
CA VAL A 227 -0.51 -3.48 -8.81
C VAL A 227 -0.30 -2.45 -7.72
N ALA A 228 -0.01 -2.88 -6.48
CA ALA A 228 0.23 -1.95 -5.38
C ALA A 228 1.42 -1.02 -5.64
N THR A 229 2.49 -1.53 -6.25
CA THR A 229 3.65 -0.71 -6.66
C THR A 229 3.25 0.30 -7.74
N ALA A 230 2.57 -0.16 -8.79
CA ALA A 230 2.14 0.73 -9.89
C ALA A 230 1.13 1.81 -9.42
N GLN A 231 0.27 1.48 -8.43
CA GLN A 231 -0.64 2.45 -7.80
C GLN A 231 0.15 3.51 -7.01
N ALA A 232 1.16 3.10 -6.24
CA ALA A 232 2.02 4.04 -5.52
C ALA A 232 2.78 4.96 -6.50
N ASP A 233 3.27 4.43 -7.62
CA ASP A 233 3.92 5.24 -8.66
C ASP A 233 2.95 6.24 -9.31
N LEU A 234 1.70 5.86 -9.51
CA LEU A 234 0.65 6.77 -10.00
C LEU A 234 0.35 7.86 -8.97
N ASP A 235 0.26 7.51 -7.69
CA ASP A 235 0.02 8.48 -6.62
C ASP A 235 1.14 9.53 -6.52
N LEU A 236 2.39 9.17 -6.84
CA LEU A 236 3.52 10.10 -6.90
C LEU A 236 3.43 11.11 -8.06
N ALA A 237 2.57 10.87 -9.05
CA ALA A 237 2.31 11.84 -10.12
C ALA A 237 1.34 12.96 -9.71
N TYR A 238 0.66 12.81 -8.57
CA TYR A 238 -0.23 13.81 -7.99
C TYR A 238 0.46 14.48 -6.81
N ILE A 239 0.79 15.74 -6.96
CA ILE A 239 1.40 16.52 -5.89
C ILE A 239 0.30 17.03 -4.95
N LYS A 240 0.37 16.60 -3.69
CA LYS A 240 -0.65 16.89 -2.66
C LYS A 240 -0.10 17.81 -1.58
N ALA A 241 -0.97 18.66 -1.03
CA ALA A 241 -0.63 19.50 0.11
C ALA A 241 -0.38 18.65 1.37
N PRO A 242 0.79 18.77 2.04
CA PRO A 242 1.10 18.01 3.26
C PRO A 242 0.32 18.48 4.47
N GLN A 243 -0.12 19.75 4.46
CA GLN A 243 -0.91 20.40 5.51
C GLN A 243 -1.85 21.43 4.91
N ALA A 244 -2.83 21.88 5.71
CA ALA A 244 -3.67 23.01 5.34
C ALA A 244 -2.90 24.33 5.45
N GLY A 245 -3.26 25.31 4.64
CA GLY A 245 -2.63 26.62 4.60
C GLY A 245 -2.99 27.39 3.34
N GLN A 246 -2.21 28.40 3.00
CA GLN A 246 -2.38 29.23 1.81
C GLN A 246 -1.19 29.09 0.88
N VAL A 247 -1.42 29.12 -0.42
CA VAL A 247 -0.36 29.15 -1.45
C VAL A 247 0.28 30.54 -1.48
N LEU A 248 1.54 30.61 -1.08
CA LEU A 248 2.28 31.89 -0.99
C LEU A 248 2.92 32.29 -2.31
N ASP A 249 3.39 31.29 -3.09
CA ASP A 249 4.14 31.52 -4.31
C ASP A 249 4.14 30.29 -5.20
N ILE A 250 4.18 30.49 -6.52
CA ILE A 250 4.27 29.43 -7.53
C ILE A 250 5.62 29.51 -8.24
N LEU A 251 6.44 28.49 -8.05
CA LEU A 251 7.83 28.44 -8.52
C LEU A 251 7.99 27.73 -9.86
N THR A 252 7.05 26.84 -10.22
CA THR A 252 7.07 26.09 -11.49
C THR A 252 5.73 26.23 -12.18
N ARG A 253 5.74 26.54 -13.48
CA ARG A 253 4.53 26.71 -14.31
C ARG A 253 4.27 25.47 -15.16
N PRO A 254 3.02 25.24 -15.59
CA PRO A 254 2.68 24.16 -16.51
C PRO A 254 3.58 24.17 -17.77
N GLY A 255 4.12 23.00 -18.11
CA GLY A 255 5.08 22.79 -19.19
C GLY A 255 6.56 22.92 -18.81
N GLU A 256 6.89 23.47 -17.65
CA GLU A 256 8.25 23.60 -17.15
C GLU A 256 8.70 22.32 -16.42
N ALA A 257 10.00 22.04 -16.43
CA ALA A 257 10.60 21.00 -15.61
C ALA A 257 10.66 21.46 -14.15
N VAL A 258 10.28 20.58 -13.22
CA VAL A 258 10.35 20.89 -11.79
C VAL A 258 11.82 20.99 -11.38
N SER A 259 12.20 22.17 -10.87
CA SER A 259 13.56 22.47 -10.40
C SER A 259 13.75 22.08 -8.93
N SER A 260 14.97 22.30 -8.42
CA SER A 260 15.29 22.20 -6.98
C SER A 260 14.48 23.15 -6.10
N ASP A 261 13.97 24.24 -6.69
CA ASP A 261 13.17 25.24 -5.99
C ASP A 261 11.73 24.80 -5.76
N GLY A 262 11.35 23.62 -6.28
CA GLY A 262 10.04 23.03 -6.11
C GLY A 262 8.96 23.62 -7.02
N ILE A 263 7.70 23.33 -6.66
CA ILE A 263 6.51 23.71 -7.44
C ILE A 263 5.84 24.95 -6.85
N ALA A 264 5.66 24.97 -5.53
CA ALA A 264 4.98 26.04 -4.82
C ALA A 264 5.47 26.15 -3.38
N ARG A 265 5.23 27.29 -2.75
CA ARG A 265 5.42 27.51 -1.32
C ARG A 265 4.08 27.68 -0.64
N ILE A 266 3.90 27.02 0.51
CA ILE A 266 2.67 27.10 1.32
C ILE A 266 3.01 27.52 2.75
N GLY A 267 2.11 28.25 3.38
CA GLY A 267 2.24 28.68 4.78
C GLY A 267 0.89 28.75 5.47
N GLN A 268 0.90 28.70 6.80
CA GLN A 268 -0.32 28.86 7.62
C GLN A 268 -0.53 30.33 7.96
N THR A 269 -1.14 31.09 7.04
CA THR A 269 -1.31 32.53 7.12
C THR A 269 -2.43 33.00 8.05
N SER A 270 -3.32 32.10 8.46
CA SER A 270 -4.41 32.41 9.41
C SER A 270 -3.91 32.96 10.76
N GLN A 271 -2.67 32.66 11.13
CA GLN A 271 -1.98 33.24 12.28
C GLN A 271 -0.60 33.74 11.81
N MET A 272 -0.39 35.00 11.92
CA MET A 272 0.89 35.63 11.57
C MET A 272 1.72 35.96 12.81
N TYR A 273 3.02 35.96 12.60
CA TYR A 273 4.03 36.32 13.62
C TYR A 273 4.96 37.39 13.07
N ALA A 274 5.47 38.23 13.97
CA ALA A 274 6.61 39.07 13.66
C ALA A 274 7.87 38.47 14.32
N ILE A 275 8.88 38.22 13.53
CA ILE A 275 10.19 37.78 14.01
C ILE A 275 11.04 39.04 14.19
N ALA A 276 11.25 39.44 15.44
CA ALA A 276 12.01 40.65 15.80
C ALA A 276 13.45 40.27 16.12
N GLU A 277 14.42 40.95 15.53
CA GLU A 277 15.87 40.81 15.81
C GLU A 277 16.31 41.74 16.91
N ILE A 278 16.28 41.25 18.16
CA ILE A 278 16.63 42.07 19.35
C ILE A 278 18.15 41.96 19.60
N TYR A 279 18.80 43.08 19.83
CA TYR A 279 20.22 43.07 20.18
C TYR A 279 20.51 42.33 21.50
N GLU A 280 21.66 41.63 21.55
CA GLU A 280 22.09 40.85 22.71
C GLU A 280 22.08 41.70 24.00
N SER A 281 22.37 43.00 23.92
CA SER A 281 22.34 43.93 25.03
C SER A 281 20.97 44.19 25.64
N ASP A 282 19.91 43.97 24.86
CA ASP A 282 18.52 44.28 25.24
C ASP A 282 17.67 43.08 25.53
N ILE A 283 18.12 41.87 25.15
CA ILE A 283 17.34 40.63 25.30
C ILE A 283 16.96 40.34 26.75
N GLY A 284 17.83 40.70 27.72
CA GLY A 284 17.56 40.50 29.16
C GLY A 284 16.37 41.32 29.69
N LYS A 285 15.85 42.28 28.90
CA LYS A 285 14.70 43.13 29.27
C LYS A 285 13.38 42.55 28.72
N ILE A 286 13.45 41.55 27.84
CA ILE A 286 12.30 40.99 27.17
C ILE A 286 11.76 39.82 27.97
N GLN A 287 10.44 39.75 28.11
CA GLN A 287 9.71 38.69 28.81
C GLN A 287 8.54 38.20 27.96
N LEU A 288 8.18 36.93 28.14
CA LEU A 288 7.00 36.35 27.51
C LEU A 288 5.73 37.08 27.88
N GLY A 289 4.82 37.30 26.93
CA GLY A 289 3.54 37.95 27.12
C GLY A 289 3.59 39.50 27.12
N GLN A 290 4.76 40.12 26.94
CA GLN A 290 4.83 41.57 26.78
C GLN A 290 4.07 42.03 25.54
N ARG A 291 3.35 43.15 25.64
CA ARG A 291 2.65 43.77 24.50
C ARG A 291 3.66 44.36 23.51
N VAL A 292 3.33 44.25 22.26
CA VAL A 292 4.18 44.66 21.15
C VAL A 292 3.36 45.43 20.15
N ASN A 293 3.84 46.60 19.75
CA ASN A 293 3.30 47.38 18.64
C ASN A 293 4.23 47.22 17.44
N ILE A 294 3.64 46.93 16.29
CA ILE A 294 4.36 46.63 15.05
C ILE A 294 3.90 47.63 13.99
N THR A 295 4.84 48.22 13.30
CA THR A 295 4.58 49.21 12.24
C THR A 295 5.38 48.88 10.99
N SER A 296 4.83 49.20 9.84
CA SER A 296 5.53 49.08 8.54
C SER A 296 5.10 50.21 7.60
N ASN A 297 6.00 50.62 6.72
CA ASN A 297 5.67 51.61 5.69
C ASN A 297 4.66 51.08 4.62
N ALA A 298 4.49 49.77 4.55
CA ALA A 298 3.59 49.14 3.58
C ALA A 298 2.18 48.89 4.12
N ILE A 299 1.95 49.12 5.44
CA ILE A 299 0.67 48.84 6.11
C ILE A 299 0.13 50.13 6.71
N SER A 300 -1.15 50.38 6.52
CA SER A 300 -1.84 51.49 7.16
C SER A 300 -2.29 51.09 8.57
N GLY A 301 -1.73 51.74 9.59
CA GLY A 301 -2.07 51.47 10.99
C GLY A 301 -0.94 50.76 11.76
N GLU A 302 -1.25 50.47 13.02
CA GLU A 302 -0.38 49.71 13.94
C GLU A 302 -0.96 48.30 14.09
N LEU A 303 -0.10 47.27 14.07
CA LEU A 303 -0.44 45.92 14.40
C LEU A 303 -0.11 45.67 15.86
N GLU A 304 -0.97 44.92 16.53
CA GLU A 304 -0.79 44.57 17.94
C GLU A 304 -0.45 43.07 18.06
N GLY A 305 0.32 42.75 19.08
CA GLY A 305 0.71 41.39 19.38
C GLY A 305 1.36 41.24 20.75
N ALA A 306 1.81 40.02 21.04
CA ALA A 306 2.47 39.68 22.28
C ALA A 306 3.69 38.79 22.04
N VAL A 307 4.72 38.94 22.88
CA VAL A 307 5.91 38.10 22.86
C VAL A 307 5.51 36.65 23.18
N ASP A 308 5.67 35.76 22.22
CA ASP A 308 5.32 34.34 22.31
C ASP A 308 6.52 33.45 22.64
N ARG A 309 7.68 33.74 22.03
CA ARG A 309 8.90 32.97 22.27
C ARG A 309 10.15 33.85 22.13
N ILE A 310 11.13 33.64 22.99
CA ILE A 310 12.46 34.23 22.92
C ILE A 310 13.42 33.15 22.42
N GLY A 311 14.17 33.41 21.35
CA GLY A 311 15.18 32.52 20.79
C GLY A 311 16.28 32.18 21.81
N LEU A 312 16.87 31.02 21.66
CA LEU A 312 17.96 30.55 22.53
C LEU A 312 19.33 30.68 21.84
N GLU A 313 19.35 31.13 20.60
CA GLU A 313 20.56 31.25 19.80
C GLU A 313 20.85 32.73 19.48
N VAL A 314 22.13 33.10 19.56
CA VAL A 314 22.60 34.41 19.15
C VAL A 314 23.10 34.28 17.71
N GLN A 315 22.50 35.04 16.81
CA GLN A 315 22.80 35.02 15.38
C GLN A 315 23.36 36.37 14.92
N ARG A 316 23.83 36.43 13.67
CA ARG A 316 24.12 37.71 13.03
C ARG A 316 22.81 38.30 12.51
N GLN A 317 22.72 39.62 12.55
CA GLN A 317 21.55 40.33 12.03
C GLN A 317 21.38 40.05 10.53
N GLU A 318 20.21 39.53 10.15
CA GLU A 318 19.86 39.26 8.74
C GLU A 318 19.07 40.43 8.11
N VAL A 319 18.28 41.12 8.93
CA VAL A 319 17.46 42.25 8.45
C VAL A 319 18.36 43.46 8.28
N ILE A 320 18.65 43.80 7.04
CA ILE A 320 19.53 44.92 6.68
C ILE A 320 18.85 46.23 7.05
N ASN A 321 19.48 46.99 7.94
CA ASN A 321 19.07 48.36 8.24
C ASN A 321 19.44 49.27 7.07
N THR A 322 18.51 50.13 6.64
CA THR A 322 18.72 51.11 5.56
C THR A 322 19.68 52.23 5.97
N ASP A 323 20.09 52.26 7.24
CA ASP A 323 21.05 53.26 7.74
C ASP A 323 22.50 52.77 7.51
N PRO A 324 23.30 53.49 6.68
CA PRO A 324 24.69 53.12 6.38
C PRO A 324 25.62 53.12 7.61
N ALA A 325 25.21 53.69 8.72
CA ALA A 325 25.95 53.76 9.97
C ALA A 325 25.65 52.58 10.92
N ALA A 326 24.70 51.74 10.59
CA ALA A 326 24.35 50.56 11.39
C ALA A 326 25.44 49.47 11.32
N ASN A 327 25.72 48.87 12.48
CA ASN A 327 26.80 47.91 12.66
C ASN A 327 26.41 46.56 11.99
N ILE A 328 27.02 46.22 10.86
CA ILE A 328 26.73 45.02 10.07
C ILE A 328 27.05 43.70 10.81
N ASP A 329 27.84 43.78 11.90
CA ASP A 329 28.20 42.61 12.72
C ASP A 329 27.43 42.55 14.07
N ALA A 330 26.27 43.18 14.14
CA ALA A 330 25.47 43.14 15.35
C ALA A 330 24.97 41.74 15.67
N LYS A 331 25.14 41.32 16.90
CA LYS A 331 24.60 40.07 17.43
C LYS A 331 23.18 40.27 17.92
N VAL A 332 22.28 39.43 17.43
CA VAL A 332 20.85 39.50 17.72
C VAL A 332 20.31 38.17 18.19
N VAL A 333 19.21 38.22 18.91
CA VAL A 333 18.38 37.07 19.28
C VAL A 333 17.02 37.28 18.65
N GLU A 334 16.52 36.28 17.97
CA GLU A 334 15.17 36.31 17.39
C GLU A 334 14.11 36.19 18.48
N VAL A 335 13.18 37.12 18.50
CA VAL A 335 12.01 37.13 19.39
C VAL A 335 10.76 36.96 18.53
N ARG A 336 10.01 35.92 18.79
CA ARG A 336 8.80 35.62 18.08
C ARG A 336 7.62 36.29 18.75
N VAL A 337 6.93 37.16 18.02
CA VAL A 337 5.79 37.93 18.48
C VAL A 337 4.55 37.41 17.75
N ARG A 338 3.58 36.89 18.47
CA ARG A 338 2.30 36.47 17.91
C ARG A 338 1.40 37.67 17.73
N LEU A 339 0.94 37.91 16.51
CA LEU A 339 -0.03 38.95 16.21
C LEU A 339 -1.42 38.53 16.73
N ASP A 340 -2.22 39.51 17.11
CA ASP A 340 -3.61 39.32 17.44
C ASP A 340 -4.38 38.92 16.16
N GLU A 341 -5.60 38.39 16.30
CA GLU A 341 -6.41 37.87 15.19
C GLU A 341 -6.69 38.96 14.13
N ASP A 342 -7.10 40.14 14.53
CA ASP A 342 -7.37 41.29 13.64
C ASP A 342 -6.12 41.72 12.90
N SER A 343 -4.97 41.78 13.61
CA SER A 343 -3.67 42.10 13.04
C SER A 343 -3.17 41.03 12.08
N SER A 344 -3.40 39.74 12.38
CA SER A 344 -3.05 38.62 11.50
C SER A 344 -3.82 38.68 10.20
N GLN A 345 -5.14 38.94 10.24
CA GLN A 345 -5.98 39.06 9.05
C GLN A 345 -5.56 40.24 8.15
N GLN A 346 -5.17 41.37 8.79
CA GLN A 346 -4.74 42.55 8.03
C GLN A 346 -3.46 42.33 7.22
N VAL A 347 -2.61 41.38 7.64
CA VAL A 347 -1.31 41.08 7.01
C VAL A 347 -1.26 39.67 6.46
N GLU A 348 -2.40 39.03 6.28
CA GLU A 348 -2.50 37.71 5.70
C GLU A 348 -1.79 37.65 4.34
N GLY A 349 -0.90 36.66 4.17
CA GLY A 349 -0.12 36.51 2.94
C GLY A 349 1.10 37.44 2.77
N LEU A 350 1.27 38.47 3.61
CA LEU A 350 2.44 39.40 3.56
C LEU A 350 3.67 38.79 4.25
N THR A 351 4.13 37.63 3.74
CA THR A 351 5.33 36.96 4.27
C THR A 351 6.61 37.72 3.89
N ASN A 352 7.58 37.77 4.82
CA ASN A 352 8.85 38.51 4.70
C ASN A 352 8.73 40.04 4.60
N LEU A 353 7.56 40.61 4.91
CA LEU A 353 7.43 42.05 4.97
C LEU A 353 8.29 42.63 6.15
N LEU A 354 9.10 43.60 5.84
CA LEU A 354 9.91 44.32 6.86
C LEU A 354 9.02 45.15 7.76
N VAL A 355 9.19 44.96 9.05
CA VAL A 355 8.45 45.64 10.12
C VAL A 355 9.36 46.20 11.17
N LYS A 356 8.92 47.25 11.83
CA LYS A 356 9.53 47.80 13.05
C LYS A 356 8.70 47.36 14.23
N VAL A 357 9.35 46.71 15.17
CA VAL A 357 8.73 46.10 16.35
C VAL A 357 9.10 46.91 17.59
N ALA A 358 8.13 47.35 18.35
CA ALA A 358 8.32 48.08 19.60
C ALA A 358 7.72 47.31 20.79
N ILE A 359 8.56 46.73 21.64
CA ILE A 359 8.16 45.91 22.78
C ILE A 359 8.07 46.78 24.01
N ALA A 360 6.91 46.83 24.66
CA ALA A 360 6.69 47.57 25.87
C ALA A 360 7.37 46.89 27.06
N LEU A 361 8.28 47.61 27.74
CA LEU A 361 8.91 47.10 28.95
C LEU A 361 7.93 47.31 30.12
N SER A 362 7.63 46.20 30.82
CA SER A 362 6.87 46.29 32.07
C SER A 362 7.67 47.14 33.09
N SER A 363 7.10 48.24 33.57
CA SER A 363 7.63 48.92 34.71
C SER A 363 7.58 47.98 35.92
N GLN A 364 8.72 47.45 36.35
CA GLN A 364 8.79 46.80 37.66
C GLN A 364 8.41 47.84 38.71
N PRO A 365 7.50 47.54 39.64
CA PRO A 365 7.36 48.38 40.83
C PRO A 365 8.71 48.35 41.56
N SER A 366 9.32 49.52 41.77
CA SER A 366 10.49 49.66 42.60
C SER A 366 10.17 49.07 43.97
N VAL A 367 10.83 47.96 44.32
CA VAL A 367 10.86 47.47 45.71
C VAL A 367 11.58 48.50 46.48
N GLY A 368 10.83 49.24 47.30
CA GLY A 368 11.42 50.23 48.29
C GLY A 368 12.27 49.42 49.24
N GLU A 369 13.52 49.82 49.34
CA GLU A 369 14.38 49.52 50.48
C GLU A 369 13.80 50.23 51.70
N ASP A 370 13.35 49.49 52.70
CA ASP A 370 13.25 49.81 54.07
C ASP A 370 14.37 49.15 54.88
#